data_14ae6e0b4bbfefa65ff34f9e3fe21827
#
_entry.id   14ae6e0b4bbfefa65ff34f9e3fe21827
#
_cell.length_a   1.000
_cell.length_b   1.000
_cell.length_c   1.000
_cell.angle_alpha   90.00
_cell.angle_beta   90.00
_cell.angle_gamma   90.00
#
_symmetry.space_group_name_H-M   'P 1'
#
loop_
_entity.id
_entity.type
_entity.pdbx_description
1 polymer ?
#
loop_
_entity_poly.entity_id
_entity_poly.type
_entity_poly.pdbx_seq_one_letter_code
_entity_poly.pdbx_strand_id
1 'polypeptide(L)'
;MPHKDLKFNEDARRSLERGVNILADAVKVTLGPKGRYVVLDKKFGAPTITNDGVTIAREIEVEDVFENQGAQLVREVATATNDVAGDGTTTATVLAQAIVREGLKNVAAGANPMALKRGIEQAVDDVVEDLKSQSKEISGKEDIARVATISAREREIGDVIADAIEKVGKDGVVNVEEGQTFGLELEFTEGMQFDKGYLSPYMITDSERMEAVLDDPYILIANQKIGAVKDLLPVLEQVIQAGRPLLIVAEDVEG
;
A
#
# COMPACT_ATOMS: atom_id res chain seq x y z
N MET A 1 -26.49 3.33 21.94
CA MET A 1 -25.69 3.72 20.76
C MET A 1 -25.19 5.14 21.00
N PRO A 2 -23.94 5.47 20.73
CA PRO A 2 -23.51 6.86 20.82
C PRO A 2 -24.34 7.73 19.86
N HIS A 3 -24.70 8.92 20.29
CA HIS A 3 -25.38 9.88 19.46
C HIS A 3 -24.48 10.22 18.26
N LYS A 4 -25.08 10.37 17.07
CA LYS A 4 -24.38 10.85 15.88
C LYS A 4 -24.64 12.33 15.73
N ASP A 5 -23.57 13.10 15.66
CA ASP A 5 -23.64 14.49 15.26
C ASP A 5 -23.87 14.61 13.76
N LEU A 6 -24.76 15.51 13.38
CA LEU A 6 -25.13 15.69 11.98
C LEU A 6 -24.84 17.16 11.57
N LYS A 7 -24.19 17.31 10.43
CA LYS A 7 -23.92 18.60 9.80
C LYS A 7 -24.41 18.59 8.36
N PHE A 8 -24.99 19.68 7.90
CA PHE A 8 -25.68 19.72 6.61
C PHE A 8 -25.23 20.91 5.76
N ASN A 9 -25.57 20.87 4.48
CA ASN A 9 -25.44 21.97 3.53
C ASN A 9 -23.99 22.49 3.39
N GLU A 10 -23.88 23.79 3.27
CA GLU A 10 -22.62 24.52 3.04
C GLU A 10 -21.61 24.30 4.19
N ASP A 11 -22.09 24.30 5.42
CA ASP A 11 -21.22 24.14 6.60
C ASP A 11 -20.54 22.74 6.63
N ALA A 12 -21.27 21.71 6.22
CA ALA A 12 -20.70 20.38 6.10
C ALA A 12 -19.60 20.33 5.03
N ARG A 13 -19.88 20.87 3.84
CA ARG A 13 -18.92 20.94 2.74
C ARG A 13 -17.66 21.72 3.12
N ARG A 14 -17.80 22.88 3.77
CA ARG A 14 -16.66 23.68 4.22
C ARG A 14 -15.81 22.98 5.26
N SER A 15 -16.42 22.25 6.18
CA SER A 15 -15.66 21.48 7.16
C SER A 15 -14.86 20.36 6.49
N LEU A 16 -15.47 19.60 5.59
CA LEU A 16 -14.76 18.57 4.81
C LEU A 16 -13.62 19.18 3.98
N GLU A 17 -13.86 20.31 3.30
CA GLU A 17 -12.84 21.01 2.51
C GLU A 17 -11.66 21.46 3.37
N ARG A 18 -11.92 22.00 4.57
CA ARG A 18 -10.82 22.36 5.49
C ARG A 18 -9.99 21.15 5.89
N GLY A 19 -10.63 20.03 6.21
CA GLY A 19 -9.92 18.79 6.53
C GLY A 19 -9.07 18.27 5.37
N VAL A 20 -9.62 18.26 4.16
CA VAL A 20 -8.89 17.94 2.93
C VAL A 20 -7.66 18.85 2.79
N ASN A 21 -7.84 20.15 2.98
CA ASN A 21 -6.76 21.13 2.84
C ASN A 21 -5.67 20.94 3.91
N ILE A 22 -6.03 20.73 5.17
CA ILE A 22 -5.08 20.53 6.27
C ILE A 22 -4.14 19.36 5.96
N LEU A 23 -4.69 18.21 5.60
CA LEU A 23 -3.88 17.04 5.28
C LEU A 23 -3.07 17.25 4.00
N ALA A 24 -3.70 17.69 2.92
CA ALA A 24 -3.03 17.86 1.65
C ALA A 24 -1.93 18.93 1.70
N ASP A 25 -2.13 19.99 2.47
CA ASP A 25 -1.14 21.06 2.65
C ASP A 25 0.10 20.58 3.42
N ALA A 26 -0.08 19.67 4.36
CA ALA A 26 1.05 19.03 5.05
C ALA A 26 1.83 18.08 4.14
N VAL A 27 1.12 17.28 3.32
CA VAL A 27 1.76 16.31 2.42
C VAL A 27 2.45 16.99 1.24
N LYS A 28 1.83 18.00 0.63
CA LYS A 28 2.34 18.63 -0.61
C LYS A 28 3.68 19.33 -0.46
N VAL A 29 4.12 19.67 0.77
CA VAL A 29 5.44 20.29 0.99
C VAL A 29 6.60 19.36 0.61
N THR A 30 6.34 18.07 0.47
CA THR A 30 7.30 17.06 0.08
C THR A 30 7.45 16.90 -1.44
N LEU A 31 6.58 17.55 -2.24
CA LEU A 31 6.50 17.35 -3.67
C LEU A 31 7.66 18.01 -4.43
N GLY A 32 8.19 17.26 -5.40
CA GLY A 32 9.10 17.76 -6.43
C GLY A 32 10.52 18.08 -5.96
N PRO A 33 11.35 18.72 -6.84
CA PRO A 33 12.77 18.95 -6.58
C PRO A 33 13.07 19.86 -5.39
N LYS A 34 12.09 20.68 -4.97
CA LYS A 34 12.16 21.53 -3.78
C LYS A 34 11.43 20.94 -2.59
N GLY A 35 11.01 19.68 -2.69
CA GLY A 35 10.33 18.96 -1.61
C GLY A 35 11.16 18.92 -0.34
N ARG A 36 10.49 19.02 0.80
CA ARG A 36 11.09 19.06 2.13
C ARG A 36 10.66 17.82 2.91
N TYR A 37 11.41 17.52 3.95
CA TYR A 37 11.01 16.53 4.93
C TYR A 37 10.01 17.15 5.93
N VAL A 38 9.11 16.31 6.42
CA VAL A 38 8.18 16.64 7.50
C VAL A 38 8.65 15.90 8.74
N VAL A 39 8.60 16.59 9.87
CA VAL A 39 8.90 16.00 11.20
C VAL A 39 7.57 15.67 11.85
N LEU A 40 7.36 14.39 12.13
CA LEU A 40 6.16 13.87 12.79
C LEU A 40 6.49 13.56 14.24
N ASP A 41 5.75 14.15 15.15
CA ASP A 41 5.88 13.86 16.58
C ASP A 41 5.38 12.45 16.91
N LYS A 42 6.07 11.77 17.80
CA LYS A 42 5.64 10.46 18.31
C LYS A 42 5.46 10.54 19.81
N LYS A 43 4.36 9.97 20.31
CA LYS A 43 4.09 9.86 21.75
C LYS A 43 5.18 9.08 22.50
N PHE A 44 5.87 8.16 21.82
CA PHE A 44 6.97 7.36 22.37
C PHE A 44 8.08 7.24 21.32
N GLY A 45 9.33 7.50 21.74
CA GLY A 45 10.51 7.43 20.86
C GLY A 45 10.87 8.75 20.20
N ALA A 46 11.80 8.69 19.25
CA ALA A 46 12.24 9.86 18.49
C ALA A 46 11.21 10.28 17.44
N PRO A 47 11.10 11.58 17.09
CA PRO A 47 10.27 12.03 15.99
C PRO A 47 10.63 11.34 14.68
N THR A 48 9.64 11.05 13.87
CA THR A 48 9.85 10.50 12.52
C THR A 48 10.09 11.64 11.53
N ILE A 49 11.19 11.59 10.81
CA ILE A 49 11.51 12.53 9.73
C ILE A 49 11.25 11.81 8.41
N THR A 50 10.29 12.28 7.65
CA THR A 50 9.89 11.61 6.40
C THR A 50 9.47 12.60 5.33
N ASN A 51 9.53 12.17 4.09
CA ASN A 51 8.99 12.87 2.92
C ASN A 51 7.98 12.00 2.16
N ASP A 52 7.66 10.83 2.70
CA ASP A 52 6.68 9.93 2.13
C ASP A 52 5.26 10.41 2.43
N GLY A 53 4.47 10.61 1.36
CA GLY A 53 3.13 11.19 1.45
C GLY A 53 2.14 10.32 2.23
N VAL A 54 2.17 9.00 2.08
CA VAL A 54 1.25 8.11 2.81
C VAL A 54 1.59 8.04 4.30
N THR A 55 2.87 8.01 4.65
CA THR A 55 3.32 8.04 6.04
C THR A 55 2.85 9.31 6.74
N ILE A 56 3.01 10.47 6.07
CA ILE A 56 2.53 11.75 6.61
C ILE A 56 1.00 11.73 6.74
N ALA A 57 0.29 11.28 5.70
CA ALA A 57 -1.16 11.26 5.68
C ALA A 57 -1.77 10.38 6.79
N ARG A 58 -1.11 9.29 7.16
CA ARG A 58 -1.57 8.38 8.22
C ARG A 58 -1.47 8.99 9.61
N GLU A 59 -0.49 9.84 9.85
CA GLU A 59 -0.23 10.44 11.17
C GLU A 59 -1.05 11.73 11.42
N ILE A 60 -1.63 12.34 10.37
CA ILE A 60 -2.38 13.57 10.55
C ILE A 60 -3.79 13.28 11.06
N GLU A 61 -4.08 13.82 12.24
CA GLU A 61 -5.41 13.87 12.83
C GLU A 61 -5.82 15.32 13.08
N VAL A 62 -7.11 15.61 12.90
CA VAL A 62 -7.67 16.94 13.08
C VAL A 62 -8.66 16.89 14.25
N GLU A 63 -8.60 17.87 15.14
CA GLU A 63 -9.40 17.91 16.35
C GLU A 63 -10.91 18.01 16.08
N ASP A 64 -11.33 18.81 15.09
CA ASP A 64 -12.73 18.89 14.68
C ASP A 64 -13.15 17.61 13.94
N VAL A 65 -14.18 16.93 14.44
CA VAL A 65 -14.65 15.64 13.93
C VAL A 65 -15.04 15.70 12.45
N PHE A 66 -15.67 16.79 12.00
CA PHE A 66 -16.11 16.94 10.61
C PHE A 66 -14.94 17.29 9.67
N GLU A 67 -13.97 18.08 10.15
CA GLU A 67 -12.74 18.34 9.40
C GLU A 67 -11.90 17.06 9.32
N ASN A 68 -11.83 16.28 10.41
CA ASN A 68 -11.12 15.03 10.42
C ASN A 68 -11.68 14.00 9.40
N GLN A 69 -13.01 14.02 9.16
CA GLN A 69 -13.59 13.22 8.09
C GLN A 69 -13.04 13.63 6.72
N GLY A 70 -12.88 14.92 6.45
CA GLY A 70 -12.25 15.41 5.23
C GLY A 70 -10.80 14.96 5.08
N ALA A 71 -10.03 15.02 6.16
CA ALA A 71 -8.66 14.50 6.20
C ALA A 71 -8.62 12.98 5.94
N GLN A 72 -9.52 12.20 6.56
CA GLN A 72 -9.60 10.76 6.35
C GLN A 72 -9.88 10.38 4.89
N LEU A 73 -10.74 11.12 4.18
CA LEU A 73 -11.00 10.87 2.76
C LEU A 73 -9.74 11.02 1.91
N VAL A 74 -8.90 12.00 2.19
CA VAL A 74 -7.62 12.18 1.47
C VAL A 74 -6.57 11.16 1.91
N ARG A 75 -6.58 10.79 3.19
CA ARG A 75 -5.75 9.68 3.68
C ARG A 75 -6.03 8.39 2.91
N GLU A 76 -7.31 8.10 2.66
CA GLU A 76 -7.71 6.93 1.87
C GLU A 76 -7.16 6.98 0.44
N VAL A 77 -7.17 8.15 -0.21
CA VAL A 77 -6.55 8.33 -1.53
C VAL A 77 -5.06 8.00 -1.50
N ALA A 78 -4.32 8.50 -0.50
CA ALA A 78 -2.90 8.21 -0.36
C ALA A 78 -2.64 6.72 -0.11
N THR A 79 -3.45 6.09 0.75
CA THR A 79 -3.34 4.66 1.08
C THR A 79 -3.64 3.79 -0.14
N ALA A 80 -4.75 4.02 -0.84
CA ALA A 80 -5.11 3.25 -2.03
C ALA A 80 -4.05 3.39 -3.15
N THR A 81 -3.46 4.58 -3.31
CA THR A 81 -2.36 4.78 -4.27
C THR A 81 -1.12 3.99 -3.86
N ASN A 82 -0.78 3.98 -2.57
CA ASN A 82 0.34 3.19 -2.06
C ASN A 82 0.14 1.69 -2.27
N ASP A 83 -1.05 1.19 -2.01
CA ASP A 83 -1.37 -0.23 -2.10
C ASP A 83 -1.31 -0.75 -3.56
N VAL A 84 -1.59 0.12 -4.54
CA VAL A 84 -1.57 -0.24 -5.96
C VAL A 84 -0.20 0.00 -6.60
N ALA A 85 0.45 1.13 -6.30
CA ALA A 85 1.65 1.57 -7.02
C ALA A 85 2.91 1.66 -6.16
N GLY A 86 2.79 1.70 -4.83
CA GLY A 86 3.92 1.87 -3.91
C GLY A 86 4.59 3.25 -3.96
N ASP A 87 4.16 4.12 -4.87
CA ASP A 87 4.72 5.47 -5.06
C ASP A 87 3.63 6.43 -5.57
N GLY A 88 3.94 7.74 -5.64
CA GLY A 88 3.03 8.75 -6.16
C GLY A 88 1.97 9.23 -5.16
N THR A 89 2.05 8.86 -3.90
CA THR A 89 1.07 9.18 -2.85
C THR A 89 0.91 10.68 -2.63
N THR A 90 2.00 11.45 -2.67
CA THR A 90 1.97 12.92 -2.60
C THR A 90 1.26 13.52 -3.82
N THR A 91 1.54 13.02 -5.03
CA THR A 91 0.89 13.48 -6.27
C THR A 91 -0.61 13.22 -6.23
N ALA A 92 -1.02 12.02 -5.83
CA ALA A 92 -2.44 11.65 -5.69
C ALA A 92 -3.17 12.54 -4.68
N THR A 93 -2.53 12.84 -3.55
CA THR A 93 -3.05 13.75 -2.52
C THR A 93 -3.27 15.17 -3.07
N VAL A 94 -2.32 15.71 -3.81
CA VAL A 94 -2.41 17.04 -4.42
C VAL A 94 -3.50 17.09 -5.50
N LEU A 95 -3.62 16.05 -6.32
CA LEU A 95 -4.68 15.93 -7.32
C LEU A 95 -6.06 15.83 -6.66
N ALA A 96 -6.20 15.04 -5.61
CA ALA A 96 -7.45 14.93 -4.85
C ALA A 96 -7.87 16.29 -4.28
N GLN A 97 -6.94 17.03 -3.66
CA GLN A 97 -7.22 18.39 -3.17
C GLN A 97 -7.70 19.32 -4.30
N ALA A 98 -7.03 19.30 -5.44
CA ALA A 98 -7.38 20.15 -6.58
C ALA A 98 -8.76 19.81 -7.14
N ILE A 99 -9.07 18.52 -7.32
CA ILE A 99 -10.37 18.05 -7.83
C ILE A 99 -11.50 18.46 -6.86
N VAL A 100 -11.31 18.23 -5.56
CA VAL A 100 -12.30 18.60 -4.53
C VAL A 100 -12.53 20.11 -4.54
N ARG A 101 -11.46 20.90 -4.54
CA ARG A 101 -11.54 22.36 -4.52
C ARG A 101 -12.26 22.93 -5.74
N GLU A 102 -11.92 22.49 -6.94
CA GLU A 102 -12.59 22.94 -8.16
C GLU A 102 -14.02 22.39 -8.26
N GLY A 103 -14.24 21.15 -7.83
CA GLY A 103 -15.58 20.58 -7.75
C GLY A 103 -16.51 21.37 -6.84
N LEU A 104 -16.06 21.71 -5.64
CA LEU A 104 -16.85 22.49 -4.67
C LEU A 104 -17.17 23.91 -5.18
N LYS A 105 -16.27 24.56 -5.90
CA LYS A 105 -16.54 25.84 -6.55
C LYS A 105 -17.69 25.74 -7.56
N ASN A 106 -17.68 24.70 -8.38
CA ASN A 106 -18.74 24.46 -9.35
C ASN A 106 -20.10 24.14 -8.68
N VAL A 107 -20.09 23.36 -7.61
CA VAL A 107 -21.29 23.07 -6.81
C VAL A 107 -21.83 24.35 -6.17
N ALA A 108 -20.97 25.20 -5.61
CA ALA A 108 -21.36 26.49 -5.06
C ALA A 108 -21.95 27.45 -6.12
N ALA A 109 -21.49 27.35 -7.37
CA ALA A 109 -22.04 28.06 -8.52
C ALA A 109 -23.35 27.46 -9.06
N GLY A 110 -23.89 26.40 -8.44
CA GLY A 110 -25.17 25.79 -8.80
C GLY A 110 -25.09 24.59 -9.73
N ALA A 111 -23.90 24.07 -10.01
CA ALA A 111 -23.76 22.85 -10.79
C ALA A 111 -24.34 21.63 -10.05
N ASN A 112 -24.97 20.73 -10.80
CA ASN A 112 -25.48 19.49 -10.24
C ASN A 112 -24.33 18.56 -9.85
N PRO A 113 -24.18 18.17 -8.56
CA PRO A 113 -23.06 17.35 -8.08
C PRO A 113 -22.97 15.99 -8.78
N MET A 114 -24.11 15.36 -9.10
CA MET A 114 -24.10 14.05 -9.77
C MET A 114 -23.72 14.15 -11.25
N ALA A 115 -24.04 15.26 -11.90
CA ALA A 115 -23.56 15.52 -13.26
C ALA A 115 -22.05 15.80 -13.27
N LEU A 116 -21.58 16.58 -12.29
CA LEU A 116 -20.15 16.86 -12.11
C LEU A 116 -19.37 15.57 -11.85
N LYS A 117 -19.88 14.68 -10.98
CA LYS A 117 -19.26 13.37 -10.72
C LYS A 117 -19.08 12.58 -12.02
N ARG A 118 -20.12 12.43 -12.83
CA ARG A 118 -20.02 11.72 -14.11
C ARG A 118 -19.01 12.34 -15.07
N GLY A 119 -18.94 13.68 -15.11
CA GLY A 119 -17.95 14.38 -15.93
C GLY A 119 -16.51 14.15 -15.46
N ILE A 120 -16.29 14.08 -14.14
CA ILE A 120 -14.98 13.76 -13.56
C ILE A 120 -14.61 12.32 -13.91
N GLU A 121 -15.52 11.36 -13.74
CA GLU A 121 -15.29 9.94 -14.07
C GLU A 121 -14.89 9.77 -15.53
N GLN A 122 -15.62 10.39 -16.46
CA GLN A 122 -15.31 10.36 -17.88
C GLN A 122 -13.95 10.99 -18.18
N ALA A 123 -13.64 12.14 -17.59
CA ALA A 123 -12.35 12.79 -17.78
C ALA A 123 -11.18 11.92 -17.23
N VAL A 124 -11.40 11.19 -16.13
CA VAL A 124 -10.40 10.25 -15.59
C VAL A 124 -10.14 9.12 -16.59
N ASP A 125 -11.18 8.54 -17.17
CA ASP A 125 -11.04 7.47 -18.16
C ASP A 125 -10.23 7.96 -19.39
N ASP A 126 -10.57 9.13 -19.93
CA ASP A 126 -9.86 9.74 -21.05
C ASP A 126 -8.38 10.02 -20.73
N VAL A 127 -8.09 10.56 -19.53
CA VAL A 127 -6.71 10.83 -19.06
C VAL A 127 -5.93 9.54 -18.85
N VAL A 128 -6.55 8.50 -18.28
CA VAL A 128 -5.90 7.19 -18.08
C VAL A 128 -5.55 6.54 -19.42
N GLU A 129 -6.42 6.64 -20.42
CA GLU A 129 -6.14 6.12 -21.78
C GLU A 129 -4.97 6.87 -22.41
N ASP A 130 -4.94 8.19 -22.30
CA ASP A 130 -3.83 9.00 -22.83
C ASP A 130 -2.51 8.68 -22.12
N LEU A 131 -2.50 8.55 -20.79
CA LEU A 131 -1.33 8.16 -20.01
C LEU A 131 -0.81 6.77 -20.42
N LYS A 132 -1.69 5.80 -20.66
CA LYS A 132 -1.31 4.48 -21.16
C LYS A 132 -0.66 4.56 -22.54
N SER A 133 -1.15 5.44 -23.40
CA SER A 133 -0.58 5.64 -24.74
C SER A 133 0.83 6.24 -24.70
N GLN A 134 1.14 7.03 -23.69
CA GLN A 134 2.45 7.66 -23.48
C GLN A 134 3.42 6.77 -22.69
N SER A 135 2.94 5.72 -22.03
CA SER A 135 3.77 4.83 -21.21
C SER A 135 4.75 4.05 -22.08
N LYS A 136 5.93 3.79 -21.53
CA LYS A 136 6.97 2.95 -22.15
C LYS A 136 7.22 1.75 -21.25
N GLU A 137 7.27 0.58 -21.87
CA GLU A 137 7.64 -0.63 -21.14
C GLU A 137 9.09 -0.57 -20.69
N ILE A 138 9.31 -1.03 -19.46
CA ILE A 138 10.65 -1.14 -18.89
C ILE A 138 11.35 -2.35 -19.50
N SER A 139 12.50 -2.12 -20.14
CA SER A 139 13.26 -3.13 -20.83
C SER A 139 14.71 -3.16 -20.35
N GLY A 140 14.95 -3.79 -19.21
CA GLY A 140 16.31 -4.04 -18.74
C GLY A 140 16.69 -3.31 -17.45
N LYS A 141 17.87 -3.64 -16.97
CA LYS A 141 18.39 -3.22 -15.67
C LYS A 141 18.48 -1.71 -15.51
N GLU A 142 18.94 -0.99 -16.53
CA GLU A 142 19.11 0.47 -16.43
C GLU A 142 17.78 1.20 -16.25
N ASP A 143 16.70 0.74 -16.91
CA ASP A 143 15.38 1.32 -16.73
C ASP A 143 14.83 1.02 -15.34
N ILE A 144 15.02 -0.21 -14.84
CA ILE A 144 14.69 -0.57 -13.47
C ILE A 144 15.43 0.33 -12.47
N ALA A 145 16.75 0.51 -12.67
CA ALA A 145 17.56 1.38 -11.81
C ALA A 145 17.07 2.83 -11.82
N ARG A 146 16.63 3.35 -12.98
CA ARG A 146 16.08 4.71 -13.07
C ARG A 146 14.77 4.84 -12.31
N VAL A 147 13.85 3.89 -12.43
CA VAL A 147 12.58 3.90 -11.70
C VAL A 147 12.82 3.79 -10.20
N ALA A 148 13.66 2.84 -9.77
CA ALA A 148 14.01 2.67 -8.36
C ALA A 148 14.72 3.92 -7.80
N THR A 149 15.60 4.57 -8.57
CA THR A 149 16.24 5.82 -8.20
C THR A 149 15.25 6.97 -8.00
N ILE A 150 14.21 7.06 -8.82
CA ILE A 150 13.16 8.09 -8.68
C ILE A 150 12.43 7.90 -7.35
N SER A 151 12.08 6.68 -7.01
CA SER A 151 11.37 6.35 -5.78
C SER A 151 12.26 6.54 -4.54
N ALA A 152 13.47 5.99 -4.56
CA ALA A 152 14.44 6.08 -3.46
C ALA A 152 15.10 7.46 -3.33
N ARG A 153 15.12 8.25 -4.41
CA ARG A 153 15.84 9.54 -4.56
C ARG A 153 17.35 9.45 -4.49
N GLU A 154 17.88 8.24 -4.44
CA GLU A 154 19.30 7.96 -4.39
C GLU A 154 19.69 6.93 -5.46
N ARG A 155 20.71 7.25 -6.25
CA ARG A 155 21.16 6.40 -7.36
C ARG A 155 21.74 5.08 -6.86
N GLU A 156 22.46 5.09 -5.78
CA GLU A 156 23.09 3.91 -5.19
C GLU A 156 22.03 2.87 -4.79
N ILE A 157 20.94 3.31 -4.14
CA ILE A 157 19.80 2.43 -3.79
C ILE A 157 19.13 1.90 -5.07
N GLY A 158 18.94 2.76 -6.07
CA GLY A 158 18.35 2.36 -7.34
C GLY A 158 19.14 1.28 -8.07
N ASP A 159 20.45 1.38 -8.08
CA ASP A 159 21.34 0.42 -8.69
C ASP A 159 21.31 -0.92 -7.94
N VAL A 160 21.33 -0.92 -6.59
CA VAL A 160 21.24 -2.13 -5.77
C VAL A 160 19.89 -2.84 -5.97
N ILE A 161 18.77 -2.11 -6.04
CA ILE A 161 17.47 -2.70 -6.32
C ILE A 161 17.42 -3.32 -7.72
N ALA A 162 18.02 -2.65 -8.72
CA ALA A 162 18.09 -3.20 -10.08
C ALA A 162 18.93 -4.48 -10.13
N ASP A 163 20.04 -4.55 -9.37
CA ASP A 163 20.85 -5.76 -9.21
C ASP A 163 20.05 -6.90 -8.58
N ALA A 164 19.26 -6.59 -7.55
CA ALA A 164 18.39 -7.56 -6.91
C ALA A 164 17.36 -8.12 -7.90
N ILE A 165 16.63 -7.26 -8.60
CA ILE A 165 15.59 -7.66 -9.56
C ILE A 165 16.18 -8.43 -10.74
N GLU A 166 17.37 -8.03 -11.23
CA GLU A 166 18.06 -8.77 -12.30
C GLU A 166 18.38 -10.20 -11.87
N LYS A 167 18.79 -10.40 -10.61
CA LYS A 167 19.19 -11.69 -10.07
C LYS A 167 18.00 -12.60 -9.73
N VAL A 168 16.94 -12.04 -9.11
CA VAL A 168 15.75 -12.84 -8.73
C VAL A 168 14.74 -12.99 -9.88
N GLY A 169 14.84 -12.16 -10.92
CA GLY A 169 13.89 -12.13 -12.04
C GLY A 169 12.66 -11.25 -11.77
N LYS A 170 11.83 -11.08 -12.82
CA LYS A 170 10.67 -10.18 -12.78
C LYS A 170 9.59 -10.59 -11.78
N ASP A 171 9.51 -11.88 -11.49
CA ASP A 171 8.53 -12.47 -10.57
C ASP A 171 9.12 -12.68 -9.16
N GLY A 172 10.37 -12.28 -8.95
CA GLY A 172 11.05 -12.40 -7.66
C GLY A 172 10.57 -11.33 -6.66
N VAL A 173 10.58 -11.68 -5.39
CA VAL A 173 10.24 -10.76 -4.31
C VAL A 173 11.49 -10.05 -3.83
N VAL A 174 11.43 -8.72 -3.74
CA VAL A 174 12.49 -7.87 -3.17
C VAL A 174 11.92 -7.18 -1.96
N ASN A 175 12.45 -7.50 -0.78
CA ASN A 175 12.11 -6.86 0.48
C ASN A 175 13.22 -5.89 0.88
N VAL A 176 12.86 -4.81 1.56
CA VAL A 176 13.80 -3.85 2.14
C VAL A 176 13.62 -3.87 3.64
N GLU A 177 14.69 -4.17 4.36
CA GLU A 177 14.70 -4.26 5.81
C GLU A 177 15.83 -3.39 6.39
N GLU A 178 15.71 -3.03 7.66
CA GLU A 178 16.75 -2.29 8.36
C GLU A 178 17.90 -3.23 8.72
N GLY A 179 19.08 -2.99 8.14
CA GLY A 179 20.29 -3.77 8.40
C GLY A 179 20.94 -3.42 9.74
N GLN A 180 21.77 -4.34 10.25
CA GLN A 180 22.55 -4.11 11.47
C GLN A 180 23.95 -3.57 11.18
N THR A 181 24.36 -3.53 9.91
CA THR A 181 25.63 -3.03 9.42
C THR A 181 25.49 -1.66 8.77
N PHE A 182 26.62 -0.96 8.59
CA PHE A 182 26.62 0.31 7.85
C PHE A 182 26.66 0.04 6.35
N GLY A 183 25.80 0.74 5.60
CA GLY A 183 25.72 0.65 4.15
C GLY A 183 24.58 -0.22 3.65
N LEU A 184 24.55 -0.48 2.34
CA LEU A 184 23.56 -1.33 1.68
C LEU A 184 24.14 -2.73 1.53
N GLU A 185 23.41 -3.73 1.99
CA GLU A 185 23.77 -5.14 1.88
C GLU A 185 22.67 -5.87 1.11
N LEU A 186 23.06 -6.81 0.26
CA LEU A 186 22.16 -7.55 -0.59
C LEU A 186 22.25 -9.04 -0.23
N GLU A 187 21.20 -9.54 0.38
CA GLU A 187 21.08 -10.96 0.69
C GLU A 187 20.12 -11.65 -0.28
N PHE A 188 20.46 -12.87 -0.67
CA PHE A 188 19.63 -13.68 -1.54
C PHE A 188 19.25 -14.97 -0.83
N THR A 189 17.96 -15.23 -0.79
CA THR A 189 17.40 -16.49 -0.28
C THR A 189 16.82 -17.27 -1.45
N GLU A 190 17.22 -18.52 -1.59
CA GLU A 190 16.56 -19.43 -2.53
C GLU A 190 15.19 -19.81 -1.97
N GLY A 191 14.14 -19.62 -2.78
CA GLY A 191 12.77 -19.82 -2.36
C GLY A 191 12.05 -18.52 -2.02
N MET A 192 11.11 -18.57 -1.08
CA MET A 192 10.32 -17.44 -0.63
C MET A 192 10.23 -17.43 0.89
N GLN A 193 10.46 -16.27 1.51
CA GLN A 193 10.30 -16.05 2.95
C GLN A 193 9.03 -15.25 3.22
N PHE A 194 8.25 -15.67 4.22
CA PHE A 194 7.03 -15.00 4.65
C PHE A 194 7.17 -14.55 6.11
N ASP A 195 6.48 -13.47 6.47
CA ASP A 195 6.38 -12.99 7.85
C ASP A 195 5.47 -13.86 8.73
N LYS A 196 4.76 -14.80 8.12
CA LYS A 196 3.81 -15.71 8.79
C LYS A 196 4.36 -17.12 8.82
N GLY A 197 4.40 -17.71 10.00
CA GLY A 197 4.73 -19.10 10.20
C GLY A 197 3.51 -20.02 10.24
N TYR A 198 3.64 -21.16 10.93
CA TYR A 198 2.53 -22.09 11.11
C TYR A 198 1.38 -21.47 11.92
N LEU A 199 0.16 -21.84 11.56
CA LEU A 199 -1.05 -21.29 12.17
C LEU A 199 -1.28 -21.80 13.60
N SER A 200 -0.81 -23.01 13.92
CA SER A 200 -0.99 -23.64 15.21
C SER A 200 0.27 -24.38 15.66
N PRO A 201 0.61 -24.33 16.99
CA PRO A 201 1.70 -25.10 17.56
C PRO A 201 1.58 -26.62 17.35
N TYR A 202 0.38 -27.11 17.08
CA TYR A 202 0.17 -28.54 16.75
C TYR A 202 0.74 -28.95 15.39
N MET A 203 1.12 -27.98 14.55
CA MET A 203 1.74 -28.23 13.24
C MET A 203 3.26 -28.37 13.31
N ILE A 204 3.85 -28.26 14.50
CA ILE A 204 5.29 -28.35 14.73
C ILE A 204 5.74 -29.81 14.48
N THR A 205 6.78 -29.99 13.68
CA THR A 205 7.40 -31.28 13.41
C THR A 205 8.66 -31.51 14.26
N ASP A 206 9.33 -30.43 14.67
CA ASP A 206 10.48 -30.44 15.60
C ASP A 206 10.16 -29.62 16.84
N SER A 207 9.87 -30.30 17.93
CA SER A 207 9.47 -29.65 19.20
C SER A 207 10.65 -29.02 19.97
N GLU A 208 11.89 -29.43 19.68
CA GLU A 208 13.07 -28.83 20.33
C GLU A 208 13.41 -27.48 19.74
N ARG A 209 13.25 -27.34 18.42
CA ARG A 209 13.49 -26.09 17.69
C ARG A 209 12.26 -25.25 17.51
N MET A 210 11.08 -25.76 17.84
CA MET A 210 9.78 -25.12 17.59
C MET A 210 9.57 -24.80 16.10
N GLU A 211 9.95 -25.74 15.23
CA GLU A 211 9.90 -25.59 13.77
C GLU A 211 8.96 -26.62 13.14
N ALA A 212 8.34 -26.25 12.02
CA ALA A 212 7.63 -27.13 11.11
C ALA A 212 8.46 -27.29 9.83
N VAL A 213 9.19 -28.41 9.74
CA VAL A 213 10.03 -28.74 8.59
C VAL A 213 9.32 -29.80 7.75
N LEU A 214 9.13 -29.51 6.48
CA LEU A 214 8.45 -30.38 5.52
C LEU A 214 9.40 -30.65 4.35
N ASP A 215 9.79 -31.91 4.16
CA ASP A 215 10.63 -32.31 3.05
C ASP A 215 9.80 -32.64 1.82
N ASP A 216 10.08 -31.96 0.70
CA ASP A 216 9.42 -32.13 -0.58
C ASP A 216 7.88 -32.13 -0.51
N PRO A 217 7.27 -31.08 0.11
CA PRO A 217 5.83 -31.02 0.32
C PRO A 217 5.06 -30.74 -0.97
N TYR A 218 3.80 -31.21 -1.03
CA TYR A 218 2.82 -30.59 -1.91
C TYR A 218 2.43 -29.22 -1.35
N ILE A 219 2.20 -28.26 -2.23
CA ILE A 219 1.80 -26.90 -1.85
C ILE A 219 0.40 -26.62 -2.39
N LEU A 220 -0.54 -26.40 -1.48
CA LEU A 220 -1.89 -25.94 -1.81
C LEU A 220 -1.97 -24.43 -1.55
N ILE A 221 -2.24 -23.66 -2.60
CA ILE A 221 -2.45 -22.22 -2.50
C ILE A 221 -3.93 -21.93 -2.70
N ALA A 222 -4.59 -21.32 -1.70
CA ALA A 222 -5.98 -20.98 -1.72
C ALA A 222 -6.16 -19.48 -1.44
N ASN A 223 -6.77 -18.75 -2.39
CA ASN A 223 -7.09 -17.34 -2.21
C ASN A 223 -8.48 -17.19 -1.57
N GLN A 224 -8.69 -17.91 -0.47
CA GLN A 224 -9.91 -17.90 0.33
C GLN A 224 -9.65 -18.48 1.72
N LYS A 225 -10.59 -18.23 2.63
CA LYS A 225 -10.62 -18.89 3.93
C LYS A 225 -11.03 -20.35 3.79
N ILE A 226 -10.39 -21.22 4.55
CA ILE A 226 -10.71 -22.64 4.65
C ILE A 226 -11.40 -22.86 5.99
N GLY A 227 -12.72 -23.04 5.98
CA GLY A 227 -13.55 -23.16 7.18
C GLY A 227 -14.06 -24.57 7.46
N ALA A 228 -13.79 -25.55 6.58
CA ALA A 228 -14.24 -26.92 6.79
C ALA A 228 -13.28 -27.94 6.16
N VAL A 229 -12.97 -29.00 6.91
CA VAL A 229 -12.14 -30.13 6.41
C VAL A 229 -12.75 -30.78 5.15
N LYS A 230 -14.07 -30.73 5.01
CA LYS A 230 -14.78 -31.26 3.84
C LYS A 230 -14.30 -30.65 2.52
N ASP A 231 -13.89 -29.39 2.52
CA ASP A 231 -13.45 -28.70 1.33
C ASP A 231 -12.04 -29.16 0.89
N LEU A 232 -11.26 -29.68 1.84
CA LEU A 232 -9.92 -30.21 1.60
C LEU A 232 -9.89 -31.70 1.30
N LEU A 233 -10.95 -32.47 1.61
CA LEU A 233 -10.97 -33.94 1.48
C LEU A 233 -10.43 -34.45 0.15
N PRO A 234 -10.83 -33.91 -1.01
CA PRO A 234 -10.33 -34.42 -2.30
C PRO A 234 -8.83 -34.27 -2.49
N VAL A 235 -8.24 -33.21 -1.92
CA VAL A 235 -6.81 -32.95 -1.96
C VAL A 235 -6.09 -33.83 -0.94
N LEU A 236 -6.62 -33.92 0.28
CA LEU A 236 -6.04 -34.72 1.36
C LEU A 236 -5.97 -36.20 0.98
N GLU A 237 -6.99 -36.76 0.34
CA GLU A 237 -6.98 -38.15 -0.14
C GLU A 237 -5.85 -38.42 -1.13
N GLN A 238 -5.60 -37.51 -2.06
CA GLN A 238 -4.50 -37.62 -3.03
C GLN A 238 -3.13 -37.47 -2.36
N VAL A 239 -2.99 -36.55 -1.45
CA VAL A 239 -1.75 -36.31 -0.70
C VAL A 239 -1.38 -37.54 0.17
N ILE A 240 -2.37 -38.08 0.87
CA ILE A 240 -2.19 -39.31 1.69
C ILE A 240 -1.75 -40.48 0.82
N GLN A 241 -2.37 -40.67 -0.36
CA GLN A 241 -1.98 -41.74 -1.28
C GLN A 241 -0.55 -41.56 -1.80
N ALA A 242 -0.10 -40.33 -1.98
CA ALA A 242 1.26 -40.02 -2.42
C ALA A 242 2.31 -40.14 -1.30
N GLY A 243 1.88 -40.16 -0.02
CA GLY A 243 2.77 -40.29 1.14
C GLY A 243 3.70 -39.09 1.37
N ARG A 244 3.34 -37.90 0.86
CA ARG A 244 4.13 -36.66 0.99
C ARG A 244 3.46 -35.69 1.93
N PRO A 245 4.21 -34.80 2.61
CA PRO A 245 3.62 -33.75 3.41
C PRO A 245 2.86 -32.73 2.55
N LEU A 246 1.95 -32.00 3.18
CA LEU A 246 1.18 -30.93 2.55
C LEU A 246 1.41 -29.60 3.27
N LEU A 247 1.83 -28.58 2.54
CA LEU A 247 1.83 -27.21 2.97
C LEU A 247 0.60 -26.49 2.40
N ILE A 248 -0.17 -25.86 3.25
CA ILE A 248 -1.34 -25.05 2.86
C ILE A 248 -1.02 -23.59 3.08
N VAL A 249 -1.14 -22.80 2.02
CA VAL A 249 -1.06 -21.33 2.05
C VAL A 249 -2.46 -20.80 1.73
N ALA A 250 -3.12 -20.20 2.70
CA ALA A 250 -4.48 -19.71 2.58
C ALA A 250 -4.63 -18.36 3.28
N GLU A 251 -5.71 -17.64 2.97
CA GLU A 251 -6.03 -16.37 3.65
C GLU A 251 -6.25 -16.59 5.16
N ASP A 252 -6.93 -17.66 5.52
CA ASP A 252 -7.13 -18.10 6.90
C ASP A 252 -7.58 -19.58 6.92
N VAL A 253 -7.38 -20.25 8.05
CA VAL A 253 -7.85 -21.64 8.29
C VAL A 253 -8.56 -21.66 9.64
N GLU A 254 -9.87 -21.95 9.64
CA GLU A 254 -10.72 -21.99 10.83
C GLU A 254 -11.36 -23.37 11.00
N GLY A 255 -11.64 -23.78 12.25
CA GLY A 255 -12.36 -25.01 12.56
C GLY A 255 -11.62 -26.05 13.35
#